data_01c802a49013fe7ce84d68156b5ac481
#
_entry.id   01c802a49013fe7ce84d68156b5ac481
#
_cell.length_a   1.000
_cell.length_b   1.000
_cell.length_c   1.000
_cell.angle_alpha   90.00
_cell.angle_beta   90.00
_cell.angle_gamma   90.00
#
_symmetry.space_group_name_H-M   'P 1'
#
loop_
_entity.id
_entity.type
_entity.pdbx_description
1 polymer ?
#
loop_
_entity_poly.entity_id
_entity_poly.type
_entity_poly.pdbx_seq_one_letter_code
_entity_poly.pdbx_strand_id
1 'polypeptide(L)'
;MSSMFKQISKSLFYEKATMSVLFFLSCLGSFMYFFVQVSIDGNLKHLAYNKTNGLLINSSQKELLIALHSNQILAATFLIIFSVIAAFAFYMFFLKYYRNHMKEIGCYKAFGRSNKQIIAVMFFINSSLSFIAFIVGFILGWICSDVLLQLYRSSFDIESLHKGILPSNLAIGFLFIVVLSGIMAIVPYYKFLKFDISSLLRNFPEEHQNKWIVFISNKLSNAVPTKYRRSFRIALRKPLAVSLLFLSVGCFTVLSIMSMSLHFSSQYIYETQTLGRSYKYDIQFENYQPYHPLEEDSTFYLRSNVKISWKGNEINQQAIGFHKKTNLFQFYTLDHKKLFLPKEKEVYINEALSELYGIRQNDYIEVNIKHKIYKLKVAAIVGNAENKTIYLSEPQLASMLSIKESSYNGILSNTVPKQYENKSIITEKERLAYLQKNNVSNKISAVINQLLGCIIGCLLLYLVILLNFQDCTRNILILNMLGYSANSINKMLISIYKPLLNVAFIIMVSLSVIVCQFIQKSLSIKTGDYIPFQTNLFIIGGIWLLLNLIYHLIHCRFNNNIAKIQNAGQTKKYIL
;
A
#
# COMPACT_ATOMS: atom_id res chain seq x y z
N MET A 1 44.93 -0.18 -1.01
CA MET A 1 43.45 -0.27 -1.09
C MET A 1 42.95 -1.57 -1.72
N SER A 2 43.53 -2.04 -2.80
CA SER A 2 43.11 -3.26 -3.53
C SER A 2 43.03 -4.54 -2.65
N SER A 3 44.05 -4.82 -1.83
CA SER A 3 44.03 -6.01 -0.95
C SER A 3 42.95 -5.99 0.13
N MET A 4 42.73 -4.83 0.77
CA MET A 4 41.66 -4.65 1.78
C MET A 4 40.29 -4.76 1.14
N PHE A 5 40.07 -4.14 -0.04
CA PHE A 5 38.82 -4.26 -0.79
C PHE A 5 38.52 -5.74 -1.12
N LYS A 6 39.52 -6.48 -1.64
CA LYS A 6 39.38 -7.91 -1.96
C LYS A 6 39.04 -8.75 -0.72
N GLN A 7 39.67 -8.44 0.41
CA GLN A 7 39.44 -9.18 1.66
C GLN A 7 38.05 -8.89 2.27
N ILE A 8 37.65 -7.62 2.31
CA ILE A 8 36.31 -7.23 2.79
C ILE A 8 35.23 -7.79 1.86
N SER A 9 35.40 -7.69 0.55
CA SER A 9 34.43 -8.26 -0.39
C SER A 9 34.30 -9.77 -0.22
N LYS A 10 35.43 -10.49 -0.03
CA LYS A 10 35.41 -11.93 0.26
C LYS A 10 34.69 -12.25 1.56
N SER A 11 34.92 -11.49 2.63
CA SER A 11 34.23 -11.61 3.91
C SER A 11 32.73 -11.41 3.79
N LEU A 12 32.30 -10.37 3.07
CA LEU A 12 30.88 -10.13 2.77
C LEU A 12 30.26 -11.23 1.90
N PHE A 13 31.03 -11.81 0.96
CA PHE A 13 30.58 -12.95 0.16
C PHE A 13 30.33 -14.22 0.98
N TYR A 14 30.93 -14.40 2.15
CA TYR A 14 30.56 -15.49 3.05
C TYR A 14 29.15 -15.32 3.64
N GLU A 15 28.64 -14.11 3.73
CA GLU A 15 27.28 -13.77 4.18
C GLU A 15 26.26 -13.77 3.00
N LYS A 16 26.43 -14.69 2.04
CA LYS A 16 25.65 -14.74 0.77
C LYS A 16 24.14 -14.64 0.98
N ALA A 17 23.60 -15.36 1.97
CA ALA A 17 22.17 -15.39 2.21
C ALA A 17 21.63 -14.01 2.61
N THR A 18 22.34 -13.30 3.50
CA THR A 18 21.92 -11.96 3.94
C THR A 18 22.10 -10.94 2.82
N MET A 19 23.23 -11.00 2.09
CA MET A 19 23.47 -10.13 0.94
C MET A 19 22.42 -10.31 -0.16
N SER A 20 21.99 -11.55 -0.43
CA SER A 20 20.91 -11.83 -1.37
C SER A 20 19.60 -11.19 -0.94
N VAL A 21 19.24 -11.26 0.34
CA VAL A 21 18.01 -10.61 0.84
C VAL A 21 18.06 -9.10 0.68
N LEU A 22 19.20 -8.47 1.00
CA LEU A 22 19.39 -7.03 0.85
C LEU A 22 19.35 -6.61 -0.63
N PHE A 23 19.94 -7.42 -1.51
CA PHE A 23 19.86 -7.24 -2.95
C PHE A 23 18.41 -7.28 -3.44
N PHE A 24 17.65 -8.31 -3.08
CA PHE A 24 16.25 -8.44 -3.48
C PHE A 24 15.36 -7.32 -2.90
N LEU A 25 15.61 -6.86 -1.68
CA LEU A 25 14.91 -5.70 -1.10
C LEU A 25 15.15 -4.41 -1.91
N SER A 26 16.41 -4.15 -2.27
CA SER A 26 16.76 -2.98 -3.09
C SER A 26 16.21 -3.10 -4.51
N CYS A 27 16.27 -4.29 -5.10
CA CYS A 27 15.72 -4.59 -6.41
C CYS A 27 14.19 -4.38 -6.44
N LEU A 28 13.50 -4.86 -5.41
CA LEU A 28 12.05 -4.70 -5.29
C LEU A 28 11.65 -3.22 -5.13
N GLY A 29 12.40 -2.44 -4.34
CA GLY A 29 12.19 -1.00 -4.21
C GLY A 29 12.35 -0.26 -5.53
N SER A 30 13.40 -0.58 -6.29
CA SER A 30 13.64 -0.06 -7.64
C SER A 30 12.52 -0.47 -8.61
N PHE A 31 12.18 -1.75 -8.62
CA PHE A 31 11.12 -2.30 -9.46
C PHE A 31 9.79 -1.58 -9.24
N MET A 32 9.34 -1.46 -8.00
CA MET A 32 8.05 -0.84 -7.66
C MET A 32 7.97 0.62 -8.07
N TYR A 33 9.06 1.35 -7.87
CA TYR A 33 9.13 2.74 -8.27
C TYR A 33 9.05 2.90 -9.80
N PHE A 34 9.89 2.17 -10.54
CA PHE A 34 9.95 2.30 -11.99
C PHE A 34 8.77 1.64 -12.72
N PHE A 35 8.17 0.60 -12.14
CA PHE A 35 6.94 -0.02 -12.66
C PHE A 35 5.83 1.02 -12.85
N VAL A 36 5.71 1.96 -11.90
CA VAL A 36 4.71 3.02 -11.97
C VAL A 36 5.26 4.25 -12.71
N GLN A 37 6.48 4.69 -12.40
CA GLN A 37 7.03 5.97 -12.87
C GLN A 37 7.26 5.99 -14.40
N VAL A 38 7.65 4.87 -15.00
CA VAL A 38 7.89 4.76 -16.45
C VAL A 38 6.63 5.04 -17.26
N SER A 39 5.49 4.57 -16.80
CA SER A 39 4.20 4.81 -17.44
C SER A 39 3.72 6.25 -17.26
N ILE A 40 4.09 6.91 -16.16
CA ILE A 40 3.73 8.30 -15.88
C ILE A 40 4.55 9.26 -16.74
N ASP A 41 5.87 9.16 -16.68
CA ASP A 41 6.77 10.12 -17.32
C ASP A 41 6.62 10.12 -18.84
N GLY A 42 6.45 8.94 -19.44
CA GLY A 42 6.22 8.81 -20.88
C GLY A 42 4.97 9.54 -21.35
N ASN A 43 3.87 9.36 -20.64
CA ASN A 43 2.60 9.95 -20.98
C ASN A 43 2.50 11.44 -20.63
N LEU A 44 3.06 11.87 -19.49
CA LEU A 44 3.12 13.30 -19.15
C LEU A 44 3.93 14.09 -20.17
N LYS A 45 5.08 13.55 -20.63
CA LYS A 45 5.89 14.18 -21.68
C LYS A 45 5.14 14.31 -23.00
N HIS A 46 4.41 13.26 -23.38
CA HIS A 46 3.61 13.25 -24.61
C HIS A 46 2.43 14.25 -24.55
N LEU A 47 1.70 14.30 -23.41
CA LEU A 47 0.61 15.25 -23.21
C LEU A 47 1.10 16.69 -23.14
N ALA A 48 2.27 16.94 -22.55
CA ALA A 48 2.90 18.26 -22.53
C ALA A 48 3.29 18.71 -23.96
N TYR A 49 3.86 17.82 -24.77
CA TYR A 49 4.19 18.07 -26.16
C TYR A 49 2.97 18.42 -27.01
N ASN A 50 1.86 17.68 -26.83
CA ASN A 50 0.59 17.97 -27.54
C ASN A 50 0.04 19.34 -27.16
N LYS A 51 0.10 19.71 -25.88
CA LYS A 51 -0.33 21.02 -25.39
C LYS A 51 0.50 22.17 -25.97
N THR A 52 1.83 22.01 -26.09
CA THR A 52 2.72 23.04 -26.68
C THR A 52 2.48 23.23 -28.16
N ASN A 53 2.03 22.18 -28.86
CA ASN A 53 1.69 22.23 -30.31
C ASN A 53 0.25 22.68 -30.59
N GLY A 54 -0.47 23.19 -29.58
CA GLY A 54 -1.83 23.73 -29.75
C GLY A 54 -2.93 22.69 -29.99
N LEU A 55 -2.64 21.38 -29.75
CA LEU A 55 -3.63 20.33 -29.84
C LEU A 55 -4.58 20.37 -28.65
N LEU A 56 -5.88 20.37 -28.91
CA LEU A 56 -6.90 20.35 -27.85
C LEU A 56 -6.87 19.01 -27.10
N ILE A 57 -6.81 19.08 -25.78
CA ILE A 57 -6.85 17.90 -24.91
C ILE A 57 -8.31 17.44 -24.77
N ASN A 58 -8.60 16.22 -25.19
CA ASN A 58 -9.91 15.59 -25.08
C ASN A 58 -10.27 15.29 -23.61
N SER A 59 -11.57 15.03 -23.32
CA SER A 59 -12.05 14.67 -21.98
C SER A 59 -11.32 13.45 -21.39
N SER A 60 -11.15 12.38 -22.16
CA SER A 60 -10.41 11.18 -21.76
C SER A 60 -8.94 11.45 -21.41
N GLN A 61 -8.28 12.34 -22.13
CA GLN A 61 -6.91 12.77 -21.85
C GLN A 61 -6.80 13.62 -20.56
N LYS A 62 -7.84 14.41 -20.24
CA LYS A 62 -7.90 15.14 -18.96
C LYS A 62 -8.06 14.19 -17.78
N GLU A 63 -8.91 13.17 -17.91
CA GLU A 63 -9.06 12.13 -16.88
C GLU A 63 -7.77 11.32 -16.71
N LEU A 64 -7.11 10.95 -17.79
CA LEU A 64 -5.80 10.32 -17.75
C LEU A 64 -4.77 11.20 -17.01
N LEU A 65 -4.73 12.50 -17.28
CA LEU A 65 -3.81 13.43 -16.61
C LEU A 65 -4.00 13.42 -15.09
N ILE A 66 -5.24 13.43 -14.62
CA ILE A 66 -5.56 13.36 -13.18
C ILE A 66 -5.08 12.03 -12.60
N ALA A 67 -5.31 10.92 -13.29
CA ALA A 67 -4.86 9.60 -12.87
C ALA A 67 -3.32 9.50 -12.82
N LEU A 68 -2.61 10.07 -13.81
CA LEU A 68 -1.15 10.10 -13.83
C LEU A 68 -0.57 10.89 -12.66
N HIS A 69 -1.13 12.06 -12.32
CA HIS A 69 -0.69 12.82 -11.15
C HIS A 69 -0.96 12.08 -9.82
N SER A 70 -2.09 11.39 -9.71
CA SER A 70 -2.38 10.55 -8.54
C SER A 70 -1.39 9.40 -8.41
N ASN A 71 -1.06 8.74 -9.51
CA ASN A 71 -0.10 7.65 -9.53
C ASN A 71 1.35 8.11 -9.31
N GLN A 72 1.70 9.35 -9.66
CA GLN A 72 2.99 9.96 -9.33
C GLN A 72 3.21 10.03 -7.80
N ILE A 73 2.17 10.39 -7.07
CA ILE A 73 2.23 10.39 -5.59
C ILE A 73 2.38 8.96 -5.07
N LEU A 74 1.71 8.00 -5.69
CA LEU A 74 1.82 6.58 -5.34
C LEU A 74 3.24 6.05 -5.58
N ALA A 75 3.85 6.36 -6.74
CA ALA A 75 5.23 5.99 -7.05
C ALA A 75 6.23 6.56 -6.04
N ALA A 76 6.11 7.85 -5.69
CA ALA A 76 6.95 8.49 -4.67
C ALA A 76 6.76 7.84 -3.29
N THR A 77 5.53 7.51 -2.94
CA THR A 77 5.20 6.83 -1.67
C THR A 77 5.85 5.44 -1.61
N PHE A 78 5.79 4.66 -2.69
CA PHE A 78 6.48 3.37 -2.78
C PHE A 78 7.99 3.54 -2.63
N LEU A 79 8.61 4.48 -3.35
CA LEU A 79 10.03 4.74 -3.25
C LEU A 79 10.46 5.02 -1.80
N ILE A 80 9.75 5.91 -1.10
CA ILE A 80 10.06 6.27 0.28
C ILE A 80 9.91 5.07 1.21
N ILE A 81 8.78 4.37 1.16
CA ILE A 81 8.50 3.22 2.04
C ILE A 81 9.55 2.13 1.85
N PHE A 82 9.79 1.71 0.61
CA PHE A 82 10.77 0.65 0.32
C PHE A 82 12.19 1.06 0.67
N SER A 83 12.55 2.32 0.43
CA SER A 83 13.88 2.84 0.79
C SER A 83 14.08 2.87 2.31
N VAL A 84 13.08 3.24 3.09
CA VAL A 84 13.15 3.20 4.56
C VAL A 84 13.28 1.77 5.07
N ILE A 85 12.51 0.83 4.53
CA ILE A 85 12.58 -0.59 4.88
C ILE A 85 13.98 -1.15 4.56
N ALA A 86 14.47 -0.91 3.35
CA ALA A 86 15.79 -1.35 2.93
C ALA A 86 16.90 -0.71 3.79
N ALA A 87 16.83 0.60 4.03
CA ALA A 87 17.77 1.33 4.87
C ALA A 87 17.87 0.73 6.28
N PHE A 88 16.73 0.40 6.88
CA PHE A 88 16.70 -0.23 8.19
C PHE A 88 17.31 -1.65 8.16
N ALA A 89 17.02 -2.44 7.13
CA ALA A 89 17.60 -3.77 6.94
C ALA A 89 19.13 -3.70 6.75
N PHE A 90 19.62 -2.76 5.93
CA PHE A 90 21.06 -2.51 5.76
C PHE A 90 21.75 -2.10 7.07
N TYR A 91 21.14 -1.14 7.79
CA TYR A 91 21.65 -0.71 9.09
C TYR A 91 21.81 -1.89 10.06
N MET A 92 20.79 -2.74 10.16
CA MET A 92 20.79 -3.91 11.04
C MET A 92 21.86 -4.93 10.67
N PHE A 93 21.97 -5.21 9.36
CA PHE A 93 22.99 -6.13 8.86
C PHE A 93 24.39 -5.62 9.14
N PHE A 94 24.70 -4.36 8.78
CA PHE A 94 26.03 -3.80 8.96
C PHE A 94 26.43 -3.62 10.42
N LEU A 95 25.46 -3.27 11.30
CA LEU A 95 25.70 -3.24 12.74
C LEU A 95 26.18 -4.60 13.24
N LYS A 96 25.53 -5.67 12.78
CA LYS A 96 25.90 -7.03 13.13
C LYS A 96 27.22 -7.45 12.48
N TYR A 97 27.41 -7.15 11.20
CA TYR A 97 28.63 -7.45 10.47
C TYR A 97 29.85 -6.85 11.17
N TYR A 98 29.81 -5.57 11.53
CA TYR A 98 30.90 -4.93 12.25
C TYR A 98 31.16 -5.54 13.62
N ARG A 99 30.12 -5.97 14.34
CA ARG A 99 30.26 -6.65 15.62
C ARG A 99 30.97 -8.00 15.46
N ASN A 100 30.64 -8.77 14.44
CA ASN A 100 31.24 -10.09 14.21
C ASN A 100 32.67 -10.00 13.69
N HIS A 101 33.02 -8.91 12.98
CA HIS A 101 34.33 -8.71 12.34
C HIS A 101 35.19 -7.64 13.02
N MET A 102 34.97 -7.39 14.33
CA MET A 102 35.72 -6.38 15.08
C MET A 102 37.22 -6.62 15.07
N LYS A 103 37.66 -7.88 15.22
CA LYS A 103 39.09 -8.25 15.19
C LYS A 103 39.72 -7.90 13.85
N GLU A 104 39.04 -8.16 12.75
CA GLU A 104 39.53 -7.82 11.40
C GLU A 104 39.66 -6.29 11.24
N ILE A 105 38.67 -5.53 11.73
CA ILE A 105 38.70 -4.06 11.73
C ILE A 105 39.88 -3.56 12.60
N GLY A 106 40.08 -4.17 13.77
CA GLY A 106 41.22 -3.88 14.64
C GLY A 106 42.57 -4.13 13.95
N CYS A 107 42.71 -5.26 13.20
CA CYS A 107 43.88 -5.56 12.42
C CYS A 107 44.10 -4.51 11.32
N TYR A 108 43.06 -4.10 10.57
CA TYR A 108 43.18 -3.03 9.56
C TYR A 108 43.71 -1.72 10.15
N LYS A 109 43.19 -1.33 11.35
CA LYS A 109 43.67 -0.14 12.07
C LYS A 109 45.13 -0.31 12.54
N ALA A 110 45.51 -1.50 13.03
CA ALA A 110 46.86 -1.81 13.47
C ALA A 110 47.86 -1.74 12.30
N PHE A 111 47.46 -2.10 11.08
CA PHE A 111 48.25 -1.94 9.86
C PHE A 111 48.23 -0.52 9.30
N GLY A 112 47.82 0.49 10.10
CA GLY A 112 47.87 1.91 9.72
C GLY A 112 46.77 2.36 8.76
N ARG A 113 45.73 1.58 8.54
CA ARG A 113 44.61 2.00 7.71
C ARG A 113 43.73 3.00 8.45
N SER A 114 43.44 4.15 7.80
CA SER A 114 42.60 5.18 8.38
C SER A 114 41.11 4.76 8.38
N ASN A 115 40.36 5.26 9.36
CA ASN A 115 38.92 5.04 9.44
C ASN A 115 38.19 5.49 8.14
N LYS A 116 38.64 6.59 7.50
CA LYS A 116 38.08 7.08 6.23
C LYS A 116 38.24 6.06 5.11
N GLN A 117 39.38 5.34 5.07
CA GLN A 117 39.62 4.31 4.06
C GLN A 117 38.71 3.09 4.26
N ILE A 118 38.49 2.66 5.50
CA ILE A 118 37.59 1.53 5.83
C ILE A 118 36.14 1.91 5.46
N ILE A 119 35.70 3.10 5.85
CA ILE A 119 34.37 3.64 5.52
C ILE A 119 34.17 3.70 4.00
N ALA A 120 35.13 4.25 3.26
CA ALA A 120 35.05 4.35 1.81
C ALA A 120 34.88 2.98 1.14
N VAL A 121 35.67 1.99 1.56
CA VAL A 121 35.58 0.62 1.00
C VAL A 121 34.22 0.00 1.29
N MET A 122 33.69 0.13 2.51
CA MET A 122 32.36 -0.38 2.86
C MET A 122 31.26 0.30 2.07
N PHE A 123 31.35 1.63 1.90
CA PHE A 123 30.42 2.39 1.07
C PHE A 123 30.41 1.88 -0.37
N PHE A 124 31.58 1.78 -1.01
CA PHE A 124 31.69 1.36 -2.41
C PHE A 124 31.21 -0.07 -2.64
N ILE A 125 31.54 -1.03 -1.77
CA ILE A 125 31.07 -2.41 -1.92
C ILE A 125 29.56 -2.49 -1.82
N ASN A 126 28.97 -1.81 -0.82
CA ASN A 126 27.53 -1.84 -0.63
C ASN A 126 26.78 -1.06 -1.73
N SER A 127 27.30 0.11 -2.12
CA SER A 127 26.71 0.90 -3.21
C SER A 127 26.78 0.16 -4.55
N SER A 128 27.86 -0.63 -4.81
CA SER A 128 27.94 -1.45 -6.02
C SER A 128 26.89 -2.56 -6.05
N LEU A 129 26.63 -3.23 -4.93
CA LEU A 129 25.57 -4.22 -4.81
C LEU A 129 24.19 -3.59 -5.06
N SER A 130 23.91 -2.45 -4.40
CA SER A 130 22.65 -1.73 -4.55
C SER A 130 22.49 -1.13 -5.94
N PHE A 131 23.57 -0.75 -6.62
CA PHE A 131 23.57 -0.27 -8.00
C PHE A 131 23.15 -1.37 -8.98
N ILE A 132 23.69 -2.59 -8.82
CA ILE A 132 23.27 -3.73 -9.64
C ILE A 132 21.78 -4.03 -9.39
N ALA A 133 21.34 -4.02 -8.12
CA ALA A 133 19.94 -4.20 -7.76
C ALA A 133 19.04 -3.11 -8.36
N PHE A 134 19.50 -1.86 -8.38
CA PHE A 134 18.82 -0.73 -9.00
C PHE A 134 18.62 -0.94 -10.51
N ILE A 135 19.68 -1.35 -11.23
CA ILE A 135 19.59 -1.61 -12.68
C ILE A 135 18.63 -2.76 -12.97
N VAL A 136 18.74 -3.89 -12.24
CA VAL A 136 17.86 -5.04 -12.43
C VAL A 136 16.39 -4.65 -12.14
N GLY A 137 16.13 -3.93 -11.05
CA GLY A 137 14.81 -3.44 -10.70
C GLY A 137 14.25 -2.45 -11.73
N PHE A 138 15.09 -1.56 -12.27
CA PHE A 138 14.72 -0.64 -13.35
C PHE A 138 14.30 -1.39 -14.62
N ILE A 139 15.12 -2.35 -15.07
CA ILE A 139 14.82 -3.15 -16.28
C ILE A 139 13.51 -3.92 -16.10
N LEU A 140 13.32 -4.59 -14.96
CA LEU A 140 12.08 -5.31 -14.65
C LEU A 140 10.87 -4.36 -14.59
N GLY A 141 11.03 -3.19 -13.96
CA GLY A 141 10.00 -2.15 -13.90
C GLY A 141 9.62 -1.65 -15.28
N TRP A 142 10.60 -1.41 -16.15
CA TRP A 142 10.39 -1.00 -17.55
C TRP A 142 9.60 -2.05 -18.34
N ILE A 143 9.98 -3.33 -18.23
CA ILE A 143 9.30 -4.43 -18.94
C ILE A 143 7.86 -4.57 -18.42
N CYS A 144 7.69 -4.65 -17.10
CA CYS A 144 6.38 -4.87 -16.50
C CYS A 144 5.43 -3.66 -16.60
N SER A 145 5.93 -2.45 -16.87
CA SER A 145 5.08 -1.26 -17.03
C SER A 145 4.06 -1.36 -18.18
N ASP A 146 4.24 -2.30 -19.13
CA ASP A 146 3.25 -2.60 -20.16
C ASP A 146 1.90 -3.03 -19.58
N VAL A 147 1.90 -3.75 -18.48
CA VAL A 147 0.66 -4.17 -17.80
C VAL A 147 -0.13 -2.94 -17.34
N LEU A 148 0.56 -1.96 -16.75
CA LEU A 148 -0.08 -0.72 -16.31
C LEU A 148 -0.57 0.13 -17.49
N LEU A 149 0.19 0.19 -18.57
CA LEU A 149 -0.24 0.87 -19.80
C LEU A 149 -1.46 0.20 -20.44
N GLN A 150 -1.53 -1.13 -20.45
CA GLN A 150 -2.72 -1.84 -20.93
C GLN A 150 -3.95 -1.52 -20.07
N LEU A 151 -3.80 -1.44 -18.75
CA LEU A 151 -4.87 -1.00 -17.84
C LEU A 151 -5.32 0.42 -18.16
N TYR A 152 -4.41 1.36 -18.43
CA TYR A 152 -4.77 2.72 -18.82
C TYR A 152 -5.49 2.76 -20.17
N ARG A 153 -5.01 2.02 -21.17
CA ARG A 153 -5.70 1.90 -22.48
C ARG A 153 -7.15 1.47 -22.31
N SER A 154 -7.34 0.41 -21.55
CA SER A 154 -8.68 -0.14 -21.33
C SER A 154 -9.57 0.78 -20.46
N SER A 155 -9.00 1.59 -19.55
CA SER A 155 -9.76 2.45 -18.65
C SER A 155 -10.15 3.79 -19.27
N PHE A 156 -9.26 4.40 -20.06
CA PHE A 156 -9.43 5.75 -20.61
C PHE A 156 -9.72 5.76 -22.11
N ASP A 157 -9.76 4.60 -22.75
CA ASP A 157 -9.99 4.44 -24.20
C ASP A 157 -9.02 5.29 -25.06
N ILE A 158 -7.73 5.24 -24.71
CA ILE A 158 -6.65 5.96 -25.39
C ILE A 158 -5.70 4.96 -26.03
N GLU A 159 -5.59 5.01 -27.37
CA GLU A 159 -4.73 4.09 -28.12
C GLU A 159 -3.23 4.38 -27.97
N SER A 160 -2.84 5.66 -27.94
CA SER A 160 -1.45 6.10 -27.93
C SER A 160 -0.93 6.39 -26.53
N LEU A 161 -0.40 5.36 -25.84
CA LEU A 161 0.29 5.50 -24.56
C LEU A 161 1.78 5.18 -24.73
N HIS A 162 2.63 5.98 -24.12
CA HIS A 162 4.08 5.91 -24.29
C HIS A 162 4.80 5.58 -22.98
N LYS A 163 5.88 4.80 -23.11
CA LYS A 163 6.88 4.62 -22.03
C LYS A 163 7.89 5.74 -22.07
N GLY A 164 8.35 6.13 -20.93
CA GLY A 164 9.44 7.09 -20.82
C GLY A 164 9.91 7.25 -19.40
N ILE A 165 11.06 7.90 -19.21
CA ILE A 165 11.52 8.29 -17.90
C ILE A 165 12.20 9.66 -17.98
N LEU A 166 11.94 10.49 -16.98
CA LEU A 166 12.63 11.76 -16.82
C LEU A 166 13.97 11.52 -16.09
N PRO A 167 15.07 12.15 -16.54
CA PRO A 167 16.38 12.03 -15.88
C PRO A 167 16.34 12.41 -14.39
N SER A 168 15.48 13.36 -14.01
CA SER A 168 15.24 13.74 -12.61
C SER A 168 14.72 12.59 -11.76
N ASN A 169 13.73 11.84 -12.27
CA ASN A 169 13.14 10.70 -11.57
C ASN A 169 14.09 9.50 -11.50
N LEU A 170 14.91 9.31 -12.52
CA LEU A 170 16.00 8.32 -12.49
C LEU A 170 17.05 8.69 -11.41
N ALA A 171 17.43 9.97 -11.33
CA ALA A 171 18.36 10.46 -10.30
C ALA A 171 17.77 10.33 -8.88
N ILE A 172 16.50 10.60 -8.69
CA ILE A 172 15.79 10.42 -7.40
C ILE A 172 15.82 8.93 -7.01
N GLY A 173 15.43 8.03 -7.90
CA GLY A 173 15.49 6.59 -7.65
C GLY A 173 16.91 6.11 -7.27
N PHE A 174 17.92 6.57 -8.00
CA PHE A 174 19.32 6.29 -7.70
C PHE A 174 19.72 6.78 -6.30
N LEU A 175 19.39 8.01 -5.95
CA LEU A 175 19.72 8.60 -4.65
C LEU A 175 19.10 7.79 -3.49
N PHE A 176 17.81 7.47 -3.58
CA PHE A 176 17.11 6.77 -2.51
C PHE A 176 17.52 5.30 -2.39
N ILE A 177 17.84 4.60 -3.48
CA ILE A 177 18.13 3.17 -3.46
C ILE A 177 19.64 2.91 -3.28
N VAL A 178 20.50 3.62 -4.02
CA VAL A 178 21.93 3.35 -4.02
C VAL A 178 22.67 4.17 -2.97
N VAL A 179 22.46 5.48 -2.93
CA VAL A 179 23.22 6.36 -2.02
C VAL A 179 22.76 6.15 -0.58
N LEU A 180 21.44 6.07 -0.33
CA LEU A 180 20.93 5.86 1.01
C LEU A 180 21.37 4.50 1.60
N SER A 181 21.36 3.42 0.81
CA SER A 181 21.85 2.11 1.25
C SER A 181 23.36 2.16 1.58
N GLY A 182 24.15 2.88 0.79
CA GLY A 182 25.57 3.12 1.07
C GLY A 182 25.80 3.86 2.38
N ILE A 183 25.01 4.92 2.64
CA ILE A 183 25.04 5.65 3.91
C ILE A 183 24.68 4.74 5.08
N MET A 184 23.66 3.89 4.94
CA MET A 184 23.24 2.96 5.99
C MET A 184 24.28 1.87 6.28
N ALA A 185 25.19 1.58 5.36
CA ALA A 185 26.34 0.72 5.64
C ALA A 185 27.38 1.42 6.53
N ILE A 186 27.48 2.74 6.47
CA ILE A 186 28.46 3.52 7.23
C ILE A 186 27.97 3.88 8.64
N VAL A 187 26.71 4.25 8.79
CA VAL A 187 26.14 4.75 10.06
C VAL A 187 26.45 3.83 11.26
N PRO A 188 26.31 2.49 11.18
CA PRO A 188 26.68 1.62 12.28
C PRO A 188 28.19 1.66 12.64
N TYR A 189 29.07 1.92 11.66
CA TYR A 189 30.51 1.96 11.87
C TYR A 189 30.94 3.07 12.84
N TYR A 190 30.21 4.21 12.87
CA TYR A 190 30.49 5.30 13.80
C TYR A 190 30.46 4.89 15.27
N LYS A 191 29.70 3.84 15.63
CA LYS A 191 29.71 3.26 16.97
C LYS A 191 31.05 2.60 17.31
N PHE A 192 31.76 2.08 16.31
CA PHE A 192 33.03 1.37 16.46
C PHE A 192 34.25 2.28 16.35
N LEU A 193 34.08 3.55 15.93
CA LEU A 193 35.17 4.54 15.85
C LEU A 193 35.76 4.86 17.23
N LYS A 194 34.93 4.81 18.27
CA LYS A 194 35.29 5.18 19.64
C LYS A 194 36.22 4.17 20.32
N PHE A 195 36.41 3.00 19.71
CA PHE A 195 37.16 1.92 20.33
C PHE A 195 38.63 1.92 19.88
N ASP A 196 39.53 1.82 20.85
CA ASP A 196 40.96 1.66 20.62
C ASP A 196 41.31 0.32 19.98
N ILE A 197 42.44 0.25 19.27
CA ILE A 197 42.89 -0.95 18.58
C ILE A 197 42.99 -2.14 19.54
N SER A 198 43.50 -1.92 20.75
CA SER A 198 43.63 -2.97 21.79
C SER A 198 42.28 -3.52 22.23
N SER A 199 41.25 -2.65 22.31
CA SER A 199 39.88 -3.07 22.67
C SER A 199 39.19 -3.83 21.55
N LEU A 200 39.46 -3.49 20.29
CA LEU A 200 38.94 -4.19 19.12
C LEU A 200 39.56 -5.59 18.93
N LEU A 201 40.83 -5.77 19.31
CA LEU A 201 41.54 -7.04 19.21
C LEU A 201 41.24 -7.99 20.37
N ARG A 202 41.04 -7.46 21.58
CA ARG A 202 40.54 -8.24 22.70
C ARG A 202 39.04 -8.46 22.52
N ASN A 203 38.58 -9.69 22.82
CA ASN A 203 37.14 -9.94 22.77
C ASN A 203 36.42 -8.89 23.63
N PHE A 204 35.50 -8.17 23.01
CA PHE A 204 34.69 -7.14 23.64
C PHE A 204 34.08 -7.69 24.94
N PRO A 205 34.08 -6.91 26.02
CA PRO A 205 33.20 -7.21 27.12
C PRO A 205 31.77 -7.25 26.58
N GLU A 206 31.02 -8.27 26.91
CA GLU A 206 29.61 -8.39 26.54
C GLU A 206 28.94 -7.03 26.75
N GLU A 207 28.28 -6.50 25.70
CA GLU A 207 27.55 -5.23 25.80
C GLU A 207 26.77 -5.25 27.12
N HIS A 208 27.07 -4.34 28.02
CA HIS A 208 26.26 -4.10 29.21
C HIS A 208 24.85 -3.84 28.71
N GLN A 209 23.98 -4.83 28.82
CA GLN A 209 22.60 -4.70 28.37
C GLN A 209 22.01 -3.49 29.09
N ASN A 210 21.50 -2.56 28.33
CA ASN A 210 20.93 -1.34 28.88
C ASN A 210 19.89 -1.72 29.94
N LYS A 211 20.07 -1.25 31.19
CA LYS A 211 19.22 -1.58 32.34
C LYS A 211 17.72 -1.40 32.02
N TRP A 212 17.40 -0.40 31.17
CA TRP A 212 16.04 -0.16 30.70
C TRP A 212 15.49 -1.29 29.83
N ILE A 213 16.30 -1.86 28.94
CA ILE A 213 15.88 -2.99 28.07
C ILE A 213 15.59 -4.23 28.93
N VAL A 214 16.45 -4.49 29.93
CA VAL A 214 16.27 -5.59 30.88
C VAL A 214 15.00 -5.37 31.69
N PHE A 215 14.77 -4.16 32.21
CA PHE A 215 13.57 -3.82 32.98
C PHE A 215 12.30 -4.01 32.17
N ILE A 216 12.25 -3.44 30.94
CA ILE A 216 11.10 -3.56 30.02
C ILE A 216 10.87 -5.02 29.65
N SER A 217 11.93 -5.78 29.31
CA SER A 217 11.81 -7.20 28.97
C SER A 217 11.25 -8.04 30.10
N ASN A 218 11.64 -7.74 31.35
CA ASN A 218 11.14 -8.43 32.55
C ASN A 218 9.67 -8.07 32.82
N LYS A 219 9.29 -6.77 32.71
CA LYS A 219 7.92 -6.31 32.95
C LYS A 219 6.95 -6.88 31.89
N LEU A 220 7.30 -6.80 30.62
CA LEU A 220 6.49 -7.34 29.52
C LEU A 220 6.40 -8.88 29.55
N SER A 221 7.51 -9.56 29.91
CA SER A 221 7.50 -11.02 30.00
C SER A 221 6.60 -11.54 31.12
N ASN A 222 6.34 -10.74 32.17
CA ASN A 222 5.46 -11.13 33.27
C ASN A 222 3.98 -11.16 32.87
N ALA A 223 3.60 -10.41 31.83
CA ALA A 223 2.24 -10.42 31.26
C ALA A 223 1.96 -11.63 30.34
N VAL A 224 3.00 -12.42 30.02
CA VAL A 224 2.88 -13.58 29.11
C VAL A 224 2.80 -14.88 29.91
N PRO A 225 2.02 -15.90 29.46
CA PRO A 225 1.93 -17.20 30.11
C PRO A 225 3.30 -17.82 30.35
N THR A 226 3.46 -18.52 31.48
CA THR A 226 4.74 -19.09 31.98
C THR A 226 5.47 -19.93 30.91
N LYS A 227 4.74 -20.65 30.10
CA LYS A 227 5.25 -21.48 28.99
C LYS A 227 6.09 -20.68 27.98
N TYR A 228 5.71 -19.42 27.69
CA TYR A 228 6.37 -18.56 26.70
C TYR A 228 7.26 -17.48 27.32
N ARG A 229 7.24 -17.31 28.62
CA ARG A 229 7.94 -16.23 29.34
C ARG A 229 9.44 -16.20 29.07
N ARG A 230 10.12 -17.37 29.08
CA ARG A 230 11.57 -17.47 28.78
C ARG A 230 11.86 -17.02 27.34
N SER A 231 11.10 -17.53 26.38
CA SER A 231 11.26 -17.19 24.97
C SER A 231 11.07 -15.69 24.73
N PHE A 232 10.04 -15.12 25.34
CA PHE A 232 9.72 -13.71 25.21
C PHE A 232 10.82 -12.81 25.81
N ARG A 233 11.33 -13.18 26.99
CA ARG A 233 12.42 -12.45 27.65
C ARG A 233 13.71 -12.46 26.84
N ILE A 234 14.07 -13.60 26.24
CA ILE A 234 15.28 -13.73 25.41
C ILE A 234 15.14 -12.92 24.13
N ALA A 235 13.97 -12.97 23.48
CA ALA A 235 13.71 -12.21 22.26
C ALA A 235 13.75 -10.70 22.51
N LEU A 236 13.08 -10.20 23.56
CA LEU A 236 13.04 -8.77 23.90
C LEU A 236 14.41 -8.18 24.29
N ARG A 237 15.37 -9.01 24.67
CA ARG A 237 16.76 -8.55 24.91
C ARG A 237 17.50 -8.16 23.62
N LYS A 238 16.94 -8.50 22.44
CA LYS A 238 17.47 -8.12 21.14
C LYS A 238 16.53 -7.08 20.48
N PRO A 239 16.49 -5.83 20.95
CA PRO A 239 15.48 -4.84 20.54
C PRO A 239 15.47 -4.57 19.03
N LEU A 240 16.63 -4.62 18.39
CA LEU A 240 16.74 -4.41 16.95
C LEU A 240 16.11 -5.56 16.14
N ALA A 241 16.29 -6.82 16.56
CA ALA A 241 15.63 -7.95 15.89
C ALA A 241 14.11 -7.90 16.10
N VAL A 242 13.68 -7.46 17.28
CA VAL A 242 12.26 -7.25 17.58
C VAL A 242 11.68 -6.15 16.70
N SER A 243 12.36 -4.99 16.56
CA SER A 243 11.87 -3.91 15.69
C SER A 243 11.80 -4.31 14.22
N LEU A 244 12.76 -5.10 13.73
CA LEU A 244 12.71 -5.65 12.37
C LEU A 244 11.54 -6.64 12.19
N LEU A 245 11.23 -7.45 13.22
CA LEU A 245 10.07 -8.34 13.22
C LEU A 245 8.76 -7.53 13.14
N PHE A 246 8.61 -6.50 13.98
CA PHE A 246 7.45 -5.62 13.96
C PHE A 246 7.31 -4.91 12.60
N LEU A 247 8.40 -4.42 12.03
CA LEU A 247 8.41 -3.82 10.70
C LEU A 247 7.95 -4.81 9.63
N SER A 248 8.47 -6.04 9.67
CA SER A 248 8.09 -7.13 8.75
C SER A 248 6.60 -7.43 8.82
N VAL A 249 6.09 -7.65 10.04
CA VAL A 249 4.67 -7.93 10.27
C VAL A 249 3.81 -6.73 9.87
N GLY A 250 4.26 -5.50 10.18
CA GLY A 250 3.56 -4.27 9.82
C GLY A 250 3.44 -4.09 8.31
N CYS A 251 4.53 -4.22 7.57
CA CYS A 251 4.50 -4.12 6.10
C CYS A 251 3.59 -5.19 5.49
N PHE A 252 3.69 -6.43 5.97
CA PHE A 252 2.84 -7.52 5.50
C PHE A 252 1.36 -7.24 5.78
N THR A 253 1.00 -6.81 7.00
CA THR A 253 -0.40 -6.57 7.39
C THR A 253 -0.99 -5.36 6.67
N VAL A 254 -0.24 -4.25 6.50
CA VAL A 254 -0.71 -3.07 5.76
C VAL A 254 -1.02 -3.43 4.31
N LEU A 255 -0.09 -4.10 3.62
CA LEU A 255 -0.28 -4.46 2.21
C LEU A 255 -1.40 -5.49 2.04
N SER A 256 -1.52 -6.47 2.95
CA SER A 256 -2.57 -7.48 2.90
C SER A 256 -3.95 -6.90 3.21
N ILE A 257 -4.09 -6.03 4.21
CA ILE A 257 -5.35 -5.35 4.53
C ILE A 257 -5.76 -4.42 3.39
N MET A 258 -4.81 -3.65 2.83
CA MET A 258 -5.08 -2.78 1.70
C MET A 258 -5.55 -3.57 0.47
N SER A 259 -4.90 -4.70 0.18
CA SER A 259 -5.27 -5.62 -0.89
C SER A 259 -6.69 -6.16 -0.71
N MET A 260 -6.98 -6.72 0.46
CA MET A 260 -8.29 -7.30 0.73
C MET A 260 -9.39 -6.25 0.78
N SER A 261 -9.09 -5.07 1.35
CA SER A 261 -10.02 -3.94 1.36
C SER A 261 -10.37 -3.51 -0.07
N LEU A 262 -9.41 -3.36 -0.98
CA LEU A 262 -9.67 -3.02 -2.39
C LEU A 262 -10.55 -4.07 -3.08
N HIS A 263 -10.30 -5.36 -2.82
CA HIS A 263 -11.08 -6.45 -3.40
C HIS A 263 -12.56 -6.38 -2.95
N PHE A 264 -12.79 -6.29 -1.64
CA PHE A 264 -14.14 -6.25 -1.10
C PHE A 264 -14.86 -4.91 -1.32
N SER A 265 -14.13 -3.80 -1.34
CA SER A 265 -14.68 -2.50 -1.72
C SER A 265 -15.21 -2.49 -3.14
N SER A 266 -14.47 -3.11 -4.06
CA SER A 266 -14.89 -3.22 -5.46
C SER A 266 -16.17 -4.05 -5.63
N GLN A 267 -16.30 -5.13 -4.86
CA GLN A 267 -17.51 -5.93 -4.83
C GLN A 267 -18.68 -5.15 -4.22
N TYR A 268 -18.45 -4.46 -3.11
CA TYR A 268 -19.44 -3.62 -2.44
C TYR A 268 -19.97 -2.51 -3.37
N ILE A 269 -19.07 -1.82 -4.10
CA ILE A 269 -19.47 -0.80 -5.09
C ILE A 269 -20.34 -1.44 -6.19
N TYR A 270 -19.95 -2.59 -6.72
CA TYR A 270 -20.74 -3.27 -7.74
C TYR A 270 -22.14 -3.64 -7.23
N GLU A 271 -22.25 -4.24 -6.05
CA GLU A 271 -23.52 -4.62 -5.43
C GLU A 271 -24.40 -3.41 -5.13
N THR A 272 -23.86 -2.34 -4.54
CA THR A 272 -24.61 -1.14 -4.21
C THR A 272 -25.04 -0.37 -5.45
N GLN A 273 -24.20 -0.31 -6.49
CA GLN A 273 -24.53 0.40 -7.74
C GLN A 273 -25.52 -0.37 -8.63
N THR A 274 -25.74 -1.66 -8.40
CA THR A 274 -26.78 -2.44 -9.08
C THR A 274 -28.07 -2.48 -8.28
N LEU A 275 -28.03 -2.29 -6.97
CA LEU A 275 -29.17 -2.36 -6.09
C LEU A 275 -30.21 -1.27 -6.41
N GLY A 276 -31.47 -1.68 -6.56
CA GLY A 276 -32.59 -0.75 -6.75
C GLY A 276 -32.68 -0.08 -8.11
N ARG A 277 -31.90 -0.51 -9.08
CA ARG A 277 -31.94 -0.03 -10.48
C ARG A 277 -32.56 -1.09 -11.38
N SER A 278 -33.80 -0.84 -11.81
CA SER A 278 -34.58 -1.78 -12.64
C SER A 278 -34.82 -1.25 -14.06
N TYR A 279 -34.11 -0.19 -14.46
CA TYR A 279 -34.21 0.38 -15.80
C TYR A 279 -33.14 -0.18 -16.74
N LYS A 280 -33.50 -0.33 -18.05
CA LYS A 280 -32.62 -0.81 -19.10
C LYS A 280 -31.87 0.30 -19.82
N TYR A 281 -32.49 1.48 -19.90
CA TYR A 281 -31.97 2.62 -20.65
C TYR A 281 -31.99 3.88 -19.81
N ASP A 282 -30.88 4.64 -19.85
CA ASP A 282 -30.75 5.99 -19.31
C ASP A 282 -30.48 6.94 -20.47
N ILE A 283 -31.50 7.73 -20.84
CA ILE A 283 -31.46 8.66 -21.96
C ILE A 283 -31.13 10.03 -21.41
N GLN A 284 -30.03 10.62 -21.85
CA GLN A 284 -29.51 11.87 -21.31
C GLN A 284 -29.56 12.98 -22.36
N PHE A 285 -30.03 14.17 -21.94
CA PHE A 285 -30.12 15.36 -22.76
C PHE A 285 -29.15 16.43 -22.26
N GLU A 286 -28.55 17.18 -23.15
CA GLU A 286 -27.70 18.34 -22.82
C GLU A 286 -28.52 19.53 -22.30
N ASN A 287 -29.70 19.75 -22.91
CA ASN A 287 -30.60 20.84 -22.57
C ASN A 287 -31.84 20.34 -21.83
N TYR A 288 -32.45 21.21 -21.01
CA TYR A 288 -33.72 20.93 -20.37
C TYR A 288 -34.84 20.81 -21.36
N GLN A 289 -35.63 19.77 -21.26
CA GLN A 289 -36.79 19.49 -22.10
C GLN A 289 -38.08 19.83 -21.33
N PRO A 290 -39.12 20.35 -22.02
CA PRO A 290 -40.45 20.54 -21.45
C PRO A 290 -41.10 19.18 -21.19
N TYR A 291 -42.00 19.14 -20.23
CA TYR A 291 -42.75 17.93 -19.88
C TYR A 291 -43.55 17.41 -21.08
N HIS A 292 -43.41 16.14 -21.38
CA HIS A 292 -44.26 15.36 -22.24
C HIS A 292 -44.76 14.12 -21.50
N PRO A 293 -46.07 13.73 -21.69
CA PRO A 293 -46.56 12.48 -21.09
C PRO A 293 -45.75 11.30 -21.64
N LEU A 294 -45.20 10.48 -20.74
CA LEU A 294 -44.41 9.30 -21.06
C LEU A 294 -45.26 8.03 -20.99
N GLU A 295 -44.75 6.98 -21.59
CA GLU A 295 -45.23 5.61 -21.43
C GLU A 295 -45.10 5.16 -19.95
N GLU A 296 -45.96 4.22 -19.52
CA GLU A 296 -46.07 3.80 -18.12
C GLU A 296 -44.78 3.29 -17.48
N ASP A 297 -43.81 2.77 -18.30
CA ASP A 297 -42.54 2.18 -17.87
C ASP A 297 -41.35 3.15 -17.95
N SER A 298 -41.58 4.46 -17.83
CA SER A 298 -40.53 5.46 -17.88
C SER A 298 -40.65 6.51 -16.79
N THR A 299 -39.52 7.09 -16.38
CA THR A 299 -39.45 8.12 -15.34
C THR A 299 -38.50 9.23 -15.71
N PHE A 300 -38.97 10.46 -15.59
CA PHE A 300 -38.12 11.65 -15.74
C PHE A 300 -37.26 11.90 -14.52
N TYR A 301 -36.09 12.45 -14.78
CA TYR A 301 -35.27 13.06 -13.76
C TYR A 301 -34.62 14.36 -14.26
N LEU A 302 -34.32 15.23 -13.31
CA LEU A 302 -33.59 16.47 -13.53
C LEU A 302 -32.21 16.34 -12.92
N ARG A 303 -31.16 16.70 -13.66
CA ARG A 303 -29.79 16.72 -13.13
C ARG A 303 -29.14 18.08 -13.34
N SER A 304 -28.29 18.48 -12.40
CA SER A 304 -27.48 19.69 -12.49
C SER A 304 -26.21 19.55 -11.66
N ASN A 305 -25.15 20.21 -12.12
CA ASN A 305 -23.94 20.31 -11.31
C ASN A 305 -24.13 21.34 -10.21
N VAL A 306 -23.72 20.97 -9.00
CA VAL A 306 -23.84 21.79 -7.81
C VAL A 306 -22.54 21.79 -7.02
N LYS A 307 -22.34 22.81 -6.19
CA LYS A 307 -21.24 22.85 -5.23
C LYS A 307 -21.81 22.79 -3.82
N ILE A 308 -21.30 21.89 -3.00
CA ILE A 308 -21.63 21.80 -1.59
C ILE A 308 -20.55 22.52 -0.79
N SER A 309 -20.95 23.49 0.04
CA SER A 309 -20.05 24.14 0.99
C SER A 309 -20.21 23.50 2.37
N TRP A 310 -19.13 22.93 2.90
CA TRP A 310 -19.13 22.29 4.22
C TRP A 310 -17.81 22.54 4.94
N LYS A 311 -17.87 23.19 6.10
CA LYS A 311 -16.70 23.49 6.95
C LYS A 311 -15.51 24.08 6.18
N GLY A 312 -15.78 25.01 5.26
CA GLY A 312 -14.76 25.67 4.44
C GLY A 312 -14.29 24.90 3.22
N ASN A 313 -14.79 23.71 2.96
CA ASN A 313 -14.51 22.94 1.75
C ASN A 313 -15.63 23.15 0.72
N GLU A 314 -15.25 23.38 -0.55
CA GLU A 314 -16.16 23.33 -1.68
C GLU A 314 -16.05 21.98 -2.38
N ILE A 315 -17.16 21.25 -2.48
CA ILE A 315 -17.23 19.90 -3.02
C ILE A 315 -18.15 19.91 -4.22
N ASN A 316 -17.62 19.57 -5.40
CA ASN A 316 -18.42 19.44 -6.61
C ASN A 316 -19.22 18.15 -6.57
N GLN A 317 -20.53 18.27 -6.77
CA GLN A 317 -21.47 17.15 -6.81
C GLN A 317 -22.43 17.34 -8.00
N GLN A 318 -23.15 16.29 -8.33
CA GLN A 318 -24.29 16.34 -9.23
C GLN A 318 -25.58 16.18 -8.43
N ALA A 319 -26.51 17.10 -8.55
CA ALA A 319 -27.84 16.97 -7.96
C ALA A 319 -28.76 16.26 -8.96
N ILE A 320 -29.46 15.24 -8.50
CA ILE A 320 -30.47 14.50 -9.28
C ILE A 320 -31.81 14.61 -8.54
N GLY A 321 -32.83 15.10 -9.26
CA GLY A 321 -34.19 15.22 -8.78
C GLY A 321 -35.14 14.31 -9.54
N PHE A 322 -35.89 13.46 -8.81
CA PHE A 322 -36.95 12.63 -9.38
C PHE A 322 -38.33 13.25 -9.16
N HIS A 323 -39.19 13.21 -10.20
CA HIS A 323 -40.51 13.83 -10.18
C HIS A 323 -41.50 13.07 -9.29
N LYS A 324 -41.54 11.74 -9.41
CA LYS A 324 -42.47 10.87 -8.68
C LYS A 324 -41.77 9.60 -8.21
N LYS A 325 -42.37 8.93 -7.25
CA LYS A 325 -41.98 7.59 -6.85
C LYS A 325 -42.00 6.67 -8.08
N THR A 326 -40.86 6.07 -8.40
CA THR A 326 -40.73 5.15 -9.52
C THR A 326 -40.32 3.77 -9.03
N ASN A 327 -40.71 2.74 -9.76
CA ASN A 327 -40.19 1.39 -9.55
C ASN A 327 -38.86 1.15 -10.27
N LEU A 328 -38.46 2.06 -11.16
CA LEU A 328 -37.24 1.96 -11.95
C LEU A 328 -35.99 2.31 -11.15
N PHE A 329 -36.11 3.20 -10.15
CA PHE A 329 -35.02 3.55 -9.24
C PHE A 329 -35.54 3.65 -7.80
N GLN A 330 -34.98 2.85 -6.89
CA GLN A 330 -35.36 2.81 -5.48
C GLN A 330 -34.15 3.13 -4.61
N PHE A 331 -34.34 4.04 -3.65
CA PHE A 331 -33.30 4.41 -2.68
C PHE A 331 -33.24 3.42 -1.52
N TYR A 332 -32.02 3.11 -1.10
CA TYR A 332 -31.73 2.28 0.06
C TYR A 332 -30.73 2.97 0.98
N THR A 333 -30.94 2.85 2.30
CA THR A 333 -29.93 3.25 3.30
C THR A 333 -28.73 2.31 3.24
N LEU A 334 -27.66 2.61 3.99
CA LEU A 334 -26.52 1.72 4.19
C LEU A 334 -26.94 0.36 4.78
N ASP A 335 -28.01 0.33 5.59
CA ASP A 335 -28.59 -0.89 6.19
C ASP A 335 -29.63 -1.58 5.28
N HIS A 336 -29.66 -1.28 3.98
CA HIS A 336 -30.61 -1.83 2.99
C HIS A 336 -32.08 -1.57 3.28
N LYS A 337 -32.41 -0.56 4.10
CA LYS A 337 -33.80 -0.13 4.33
C LYS A 337 -34.23 0.77 3.17
N LYS A 338 -35.44 0.52 2.65
CA LYS A 338 -36.02 1.31 1.58
C LYS A 338 -36.34 2.74 2.03
N LEU A 339 -35.96 3.72 1.23
CA LEU A 339 -36.26 5.13 1.42
C LEU A 339 -37.31 5.62 0.40
N PHE A 340 -38.06 6.65 0.78
CA PHE A 340 -38.92 7.40 -0.12
C PHE A 340 -38.16 8.58 -0.72
N LEU A 341 -38.80 9.36 -1.60
CA LEU A 341 -38.22 10.59 -2.11
C LEU A 341 -38.02 11.63 -0.99
N PRO A 342 -36.96 12.44 -1.02
CA PRO A 342 -36.75 13.52 -0.05
C PRO A 342 -37.87 14.56 -0.14
N LYS A 343 -38.24 15.11 1.03
CA LYS A 343 -39.23 16.18 1.15
C LYS A 343 -38.63 17.53 0.76
N GLU A 344 -39.43 18.57 0.69
CA GLU A 344 -38.95 19.93 0.49
C GLU A 344 -37.96 20.33 1.58
N LYS A 345 -36.88 21.03 1.18
CA LYS A 345 -35.73 21.43 2.00
C LYS A 345 -34.91 20.27 2.57
N GLU A 346 -35.18 19.04 2.14
CA GLU A 346 -34.37 17.87 2.46
C GLU A 346 -33.50 17.46 1.28
N VAL A 347 -32.38 16.81 1.60
CA VAL A 347 -31.45 16.26 0.63
C VAL A 347 -30.96 14.90 1.11
N TYR A 348 -30.82 13.96 0.18
CA TYR A 348 -30.12 12.71 0.40
C TYR A 348 -28.71 12.83 -0.11
N ILE A 349 -27.74 12.41 0.68
CA ILE A 349 -26.33 12.43 0.32
C ILE A 349 -25.81 11.01 0.07
N ASN A 350 -24.74 10.92 -0.71
CA ASN A 350 -24.01 9.66 -0.90
C ASN A 350 -23.13 9.33 0.31
N GLU A 351 -22.72 8.07 0.42
CA GLU A 351 -21.81 7.57 1.47
C GLU A 351 -20.47 8.32 1.48
N ALA A 352 -19.97 8.69 0.29
CA ALA A 352 -18.70 9.42 0.15
C ALA A 352 -18.70 10.77 0.89
N LEU A 353 -19.79 11.54 0.83
CA LEU A 353 -19.89 12.81 1.55
C LEU A 353 -19.89 12.60 3.06
N SER A 354 -20.53 11.53 3.53
CA SER A 354 -20.52 11.17 4.95
C SER A 354 -19.14 10.76 5.45
N GLU A 355 -18.49 9.82 4.76
CA GLU A 355 -17.23 9.22 5.22
C GLU A 355 -16.01 10.15 5.00
N LEU A 356 -15.96 10.88 3.88
CA LEU A 356 -14.81 11.74 3.57
C LEU A 356 -14.86 13.07 4.31
N TYR A 357 -16.05 13.69 4.41
CA TYR A 357 -16.20 15.04 4.95
C TYR A 357 -16.92 15.08 6.29
N GLY A 358 -17.41 13.93 6.80
CA GLY A 358 -18.04 13.82 8.11
C GLY A 358 -19.42 14.47 8.18
N ILE A 359 -20.15 14.53 7.07
CA ILE A 359 -21.53 15.02 7.02
C ILE A 359 -22.45 13.90 7.55
N ARG A 360 -23.28 14.23 8.53
CA ARG A 360 -24.16 13.26 9.19
C ARG A 360 -25.62 13.51 8.87
N GLN A 361 -26.44 12.52 9.11
CA GLN A 361 -27.89 12.69 9.07
C GLN A 361 -28.32 13.79 10.04
N ASN A 362 -29.28 14.63 9.64
CA ASN A 362 -29.77 15.83 10.27
C ASN A 362 -28.85 17.06 10.26
N ASP A 363 -27.67 17.00 9.68
CA ASP A 363 -26.85 18.18 9.42
C ASP A 363 -27.49 19.08 8.35
N TYR A 364 -27.12 20.36 8.36
CA TYR A 364 -27.52 21.32 7.33
C TYR A 364 -26.34 21.63 6.44
N ILE A 365 -26.46 21.34 5.15
CA ILE A 365 -25.45 21.67 4.14
C ILE A 365 -25.88 22.86 3.30
N GLU A 366 -24.90 23.61 2.81
CA GLU A 366 -25.11 24.71 1.87
C GLU A 366 -24.84 24.20 0.46
N VAL A 367 -25.87 24.26 -0.39
CA VAL A 367 -25.80 23.84 -1.81
C VAL A 367 -25.83 25.09 -2.67
N ASN A 368 -24.75 25.34 -3.40
CA ASN A 368 -24.62 26.47 -4.33
C ASN A 368 -24.99 26.01 -5.76
N ILE A 369 -26.01 26.65 -6.32
CA ILE A 369 -26.50 26.44 -7.68
C ILE A 369 -26.65 27.80 -8.35
N LYS A 370 -26.02 28.01 -9.53
CA LYS A 370 -26.09 29.28 -10.28
C LYS A 370 -25.84 30.53 -9.39
N HIS A 371 -24.82 30.46 -8.53
CA HIS A 371 -24.43 31.51 -7.58
C HIS A 371 -25.47 31.82 -6.45
N LYS A 372 -26.49 31.01 -6.28
CA LYS A 372 -27.43 31.07 -5.16
C LYS A 372 -27.14 29.96 -4.17
N ILE A 373 -27.15 30.29 -2.88
CA ILE A 373 -26.87 29.34 -1.79
C ILE A 373 -28.19 28.93 -1.15
N TYR A 374 -28.41 27.64 -1.07
CA TYR A 374 -29.59 27.04 -0.43
C TYR A 374 -29.14 26.16 0.73
N LYS A 375 -29.77 26.36 1.89
CA LYS A 375 -29.52 25.57 3.10
C LYS A 375 -30.48 24.39 3.15
N LEU A 376 -29.96 23.17 3.09
CA LEU A 376 -30.73 21.93 3.04
C LEU A 376 -30.38 21.00 4.20
N LYS A 377 -31.41 20.34 4.74
CA LYS A 377 -31.23 19.34 5.79
C LYS A 377 -30.91 17.97 5.18
N VAL A 378 -29.88 17.32 5.65
CA VAL A 378 -29.55 15.95 5.28
C VAL A 378 -30.53 14.99 5.94
N ALA A 379 -31.48 14.46 5.19
CA ALA A 379 -32.50 13.57 5.72
C ALA A 379 -32.06 12.11 5.80
N ALA A 380 -31.22 11.65 4.85
CA ALA A 380 -30.65 10.31 4.85
C ALA A 380 -29.33 10.23 4.09
N ILE A 381 -28.54 9.19 4.42
CA ILE A 381 -27.38 8.75 3.66
C ILE A 381 -27.81 7.54 2.83
N VAL A 382 -27.63 7.65 1.52
CA VAL A 382 -28.07 6.64 0.55
C VAL A 382 -26.90 5.72 0.21
N GLY A 383 -27.04 4.42 0.48
CA GLY A 383 -26.02 3.42 0.24
C GLY A 383 -25.87 3.04 -1.24
N ASN A 384 -26.95 3.11 -2.03
CA ASN A 384 -26.93 2.83 -3.47
C ASN A 384 -26.81 4.10 -4.35
N ALA A 385 -26.38 5.23 -3.76
CA ALA A 385 -26.09 6.45 -4.49
C ALA A 385 -24.86 6.31 -5.39
N GLU A 386 -24.87 6.97 -6.52
CA GLU A 386 -23.68 7.12 -7.35
C GLU A 386 -22.64 8.01 -6.67
N ASN A 387 -21.37 7.75 -6.95
CA ASN A 387 -20.32 8.65 -6.50
C ASN A 387 -20.56 10.05 -7.04
N LYS A 388 -20.29 11.06 -6.21
CA LYS A 388 -20.46 12.48 -6.55
C LYS A 388 -21.92 12.90 -6.84
N THR A 389 -22.93 12.19 -6.32
CA THR A 389 -24.34 12.56 -6.50
C THR A 389 -25.04 12.86 -5.18
N ILE A 390 -25.97 13.81 -5.22
CA ILE A 390 -26.94 14.06 -4.18
C ILE A 390 -28.35 13.99 -4.79
N TYR A 391 -29.33 13.63 -3.98
CA TYR A 391 -30.70 13.47 -4.45
C TYR A 391 -31.65 14.43 -3.77
N LEU A 392 -32.51 15.03 -4.59
CA LEU A 392 -33.53 16.01 -4.20
C LEU A 392 -34.87 15.60 -4.81
N SER A 393 -35.95 16.25 -4.41
CA SER A 393 -37.19 16.20 -5.19
C SER A 393 -37.05 17.07 -6.46
N GLU A 394 -37.64 16.64 -7.58
CA GLU A 394 -37.56 17.39 -8.83
C GLU A 394 -38.12 18.81 -8.70
N PRO A 395 -39.30 19.04 -8.06
CA PRO A 395 -39.83 20.40 -7.89
C PRO A 395 -38.87 21.34 -7.14
N GLN A 396 -38.19 20.82 -6.11
CA GLN A 396 -37.19 21.57 -5.37
C GLN A 396 -35.99 21.92 -6.22
N LEU A 397 -35.43 20.97 -7.00
CA LEU A 397 -34.31 21.22 -7.89
C LEU A 397 -34.67 22.18 -9.03
N ALA A 398 -35.89 22.06 -9.61
CA ALA A 398 -36.37 22.95 -10.65
C ALA A 398 -36.50 24.40 -10.13
N SER A 399 -37.03 24.59 -8.92
CA SER A 399 -37.13 25.91 -8.28
C SER A 399 -35.76 26.54 -8.02
N MET A 400 -34.77 25.73 -7.58
CA MET A 400 -33.37 26.17 -7.39
C MET A 400 -32.70 26.57 -8.69
N LEU A 401 -33.00 25.90 -9.78
CA LEU A 401 -32.49 26.19 -11.12
C LEU A 401 -33.23 27.35 -11.81
N SER A 402 -34.34 27.82 -11.24
CA SER A 402 -35.25 28.83 -11.81
C SER A 402 -35.76 28.39 -13.21
N ILE A 403 -36.15 27.11 -13.31
CA ILE A 403 -36.75 26.51 -14.51
C ILE A 403 -38.20 26.09 -14.17
N LYS A 404 -38.99 25.83 -15.21
CA LYS A 404 -40.38 25.40 -15.06
C LYS A 404 -40.42 24.02 -14.41
N GLU A 405 -41.31 23.83 -13.43
CA GLU A 405 -41.59 22.53 -12.83
C GLU A 405 -41.91 21.49 -13.92
N SER A 406 -41.56 20.24 -13.65
CA SER A 406 -41.66 19.11 -14.58
C SER A 406 -40.72 19.19 -15.82
N SER A 407 -39.79 20.14 -15.85
CA SER A 407 -38.69 20.08 -16.86
C SER A 407 -37.74 18.95 -16.52
N TYR A 408 -37.19 18.28 -17.50
CA TYR A 408 -36.26 17.17 -17.33
C TYR A 408 -35.08 17.27 -18.31
N ASN A 409 -34.01 16.58 -17.99
CA ASN A 409 -32.87 16.35 -18.86
C ASN A 409 -32.34 14.93 -18.79
N GLY A 410 -33.15 14.01 -18.27
CA GLY A 410 -32.89 12.58 -18.31
C GLY A 410 -34.16 11.75 -18.16
N ILE A 411 -34.16 10.57 -18.77
CA ILE A 411 -35.27 9.62 -18.76
C ILE A 411 -34.70 8.23 -18.42
N LEU A 412 -35.24 7.60 -17.40
CA LEU A 412 -35.03 6.17 -17.13
C LEU A 412 -36.19 5.39 -17.76
N SER A 413 -35.90 4.36 -18.57
CA SER A 413 -36.93 3.58 -19.26
C SER A 413 -36.52 2.12 -19.44
N ASN A 414 -37.51 1.25 -19.61
CA ASN A 414 -37.33 -0.14 -20.03
C ASN A 414 -37.45 -0.33 -21.54
N THR A 415 -37.96 0.68 -22.27
CA THR A 415 -38.12 0.74 -23.72
C THR A 415 -37.39 1.96 -24.26
N VAL A 416 -36.88 1.89 -25.48
CA VAL A 416 -36.32 3.06 -26.16
C VAL A 416 -37.42 3.64 -27.06
N PRO A 417 -37.97 4.82 -26.72
CA PRO A 417 -38.91 5.49 -27.59
C PRO A 417 -38.20 5.90 -28.88
N LYS A 418 -38.82 5.63 -30.03
CA LYS A 418 -38.25 5.92 -31.37
C LYS A 418 -37.80 7.37 -31.58
N GLN A 419 -38.37 8.30 -30.80
CA GLN A 419 -38.03 9.72 -30.84
C GLN A 419 -36.61 10.05 -30.34
N TYR A 420 -35.94 9.14 -29.62
CA TYR A 420 -34.67 9.41 -28.93
C TYR A 420 -33.48 8.58 -29.45
N GLU A 421 -33.63 7.88 -30.59
CA GLU A 421 -32.57 7.03 -31.17
C GLU A 421 -31.25 7.77 -31.47
N ASN A 422 -31.30 9.09 -31.65
CA ASN A 422 -30.11 9.94 -31.90
C ASN A 422 -29.56 10.66 -30.67
N LYS A 423 -29.92 10.26 -29.44
CA LYS A 423 -29.46 10.89 -28.21
C LYS A 423 -28.42 10.01 -27.49
N SER A 424 -27.77 10.58 -26.48
CA SER A 424 -26.86 9.81 -25.63
C SER A 424 -27.67 8.83 -24.78
N ILE A 425 -27.61 7.54 -25.12
CA ILE A 425 -28.31 6.47 -24.44
C ILE A 425 -27.27 5.59 -23.76
N ILE A 426 -27.37 5.45 -22.44
CA ILE A 426 -26.55 4.51 -21.67
C ILE A 426 -27.41 3.26 -21.42
N THR A 427 -27.01 2.14 -21.97
CA THR A 427 -27.71 0.87 -21.77
C THR A 427 -27.31 0.23 -20.44
N GLU A 428 -28.17 -0.61 -19.89
CA GLU A 428 -27.85 -1.44 -18.72
C GLU A 428 -26.56 -2.26 -18.93
N LYS A 429 -26.38 -2.81 -20.15
CA LYS A 429 -25.18 -3.58 -20.49
C LYS A 429 -23.91 -2.71 -20.41
N GLU A 430 -23.95 -1.50 -20.92
CA GLU A 430 -22.81 -0.58 -20.87
C GLU A 430 -22.51 -0.15 -19.43
N ARG A 431 -23.54 0.17 -18.64
CA ARG A 431 -23.41 0.50 -17.23
C ARG A 431 -22.79 -0.66 -16.43
N LEU A 432 -23.30 -1.87 -16.60
CA LEU A 432 -22.76 -3.06 -15.95
C LEU A 432 -21.35 -3.38 -16.43
N ALA A 433 -21.07 -3.25 -17.73
CA ALA A 433 -19.73 -3.44 -18.29
C ALA A 433 -18.72 -2.44 -17.68
N TYR A 434 -19.12 -1.17 -17.53
CA TYR A 434 -18.28 -0.15 -16.89
C TYR A 434 -17.98 -0.52 -15.42
N LEU A 435 -18.98 -0.91 -14.64
CA LEU A 435 -18.81 -1.35 -13.25
C LEU A 435 -17.94 -2.62 -13.15
N GLN A 436 -18.15 -3.59 -14.05
CA GLN A 436 -17.34 -4.80 -14.11
C GLN A 436 -15.89 -4.49 -14.47
N LYS A 437 -15.64 -3.61 -15.43
CA LYS A 437 -14.29 -3.20 -15.84
C LYS A 437 -13.52 -2.59 -14.67
N ASN A 438 -14.15 -1.68 -13.93
CA ASN A 438 -13.56 -1.10 -12.71
C ASN A 438 -13.32 -2.14 -11.62
N ASN A 439 -14.25 -3.08 -11.45
CA ASN A 439 -14.12 -4.19 -10.50
C ASN A 439 -12.92 -5.09 -10.86
N VAL A 440 -12.73 -5.44 -12.13
CA VAL A 440 -11.60 -6.24 -12.61
C VAL A 440 -10.27 -5.50 -12.37
N SER A 441 -10.18 -4.21 -12.69
CA SER A 441 -8.99 -3.39 -12.45
C SER A 441 -8.60 -3.37 -10.97
N ASN A 442 -9.56 -3.15 -10.08
CA ASN A 442 -9.31 -3.14 -8.64
C ASN A 442 -8.92 -4.52 -8.11
N LYS A 443 -9.51 -5.61 -8.63
CA LYS A 443 -9.13 -6.99 -8.29
C LYS A 443 -7.69 -7.30 -8.70
N ILE A 444 -7.28 -6.90 -9.89
CA ILE A 444 -5.88 -7.06 -10.35
C ILE A 444 -4.93 -6.31 -9.42
N SER A 445 -5.24 -5.05 -9.10
CA SER A 445 -4.45 -4.24 -8.17
C SER A 445 -4.37 -4.87 -6.78
N ALA A 446 -5.47 -5.45 -6.30
CA ALA A 446 -5.50 -6.18 -5.03
C ALA A 446 -4.58 -7.40 -5.05
N VAL A 447 -4.61 -8.21 -6.10
CA VAL A 447 -3.73 -9.39 -6.25
C VAL A 447 -2.26 -8.98 -6.28
N ILE A 448 -1.92 -7.93 -7.04
CA ILE A 448 -0.55 -7.40 -7.10
C ILE A 448 -0.09 -6.96 -5.71
N ASN A 449 -0.89 -6.18 -4.99
CA ASN A 449 -0.56 -5.72 -3.64
C ASN A 449 -0.40 -6.89 -2.66
N GLN A 450 -1.23 -7.93 -2.76
CA GLN A 450 -1.13 -9.13 -1.91
C GLN A 450 0.17 -9.90 -2.17
N LEU A 451 0.53 -10.09 -3.44
CA LEU A 451 1.79 -10.75 -3.82
C LEU A 451 3.00 -9.98 -3.30
N LEU A 452 2.99 -8.65 -3.44
CA LEU A 452 4.04 -7.79 -2.92
C LEU A 452 4.15 -7.87 -1.40
N GLY A 453 3.02 -7.83 -0.70
CA GLY A 453 2.97 -8.00 0.75
C GLY A 453 3.58 -9.33 1.21
N CYS A 454 3.25 -10.42 0.52
CA CYS A 454 3.84 -11.75 0.77
C CYS A 454 5.34 -11.77 0.53
N ILE A 455 5.83 -11.20 -0.58
CA ILE A 455 7.25 -11.18 -0.91
C ILE A 455 8.04 -10.37 0.13
N ILE A 456 7.59 -9.15 0.47
CA ILE A 456 8.26 -8.29 1.45
C ILE A 456 8.22 -8.94 2.83
N GLY A 457 7.05 -9.41 3.26
CA GLY A 457 6.90 -10.09 4.54
C GLY A 457 7.82 -11.30 4.65
N CYS A 458 7.88 -12.13 3.60
CA CYS A 458 8.77 -13.29 3.53
C CYS A 458 10.25 -12.89 3.61
N LEU A 459 10.69 -11.90 2.84
CA LEU A 459 12.08 -11.43 2.83
C LEU A 459 12.51 -10.87 4.19
N LEU A 460 11.68 -10.04 4.79
CA LEU A 460 11.99 -9.43 6.09
C LEU A 460 11.93 -10.46 7.23
N LEU A 461 10.94 -11.35 7.26
CA LEU A 461 10.89 -12.43 8.25
C LEU A 461 12.06 -13.38 8.10
N TYR A 462 12.42 -13.73 6.87
CA TYR A 462 13.60 -14.55 6.61
C TYR A 462 14.86 -13.86 7.12
N LEU A 463 15.02 -12.55 6.89
CA LEU A 463 16.14 -11.76 7.38
C LEU A 463 16.21 -11.77 8.92
N VAL A 464 15.09 -11.58 9.63
CA VAL A 464 15.04 -11.64 11.10
C VAL A 464 15.53 -12.99 11.62
N ILE A 465 15.00 -14.07 11.05
CA ILE A 465 15.36 -15.43 11.50
C ILE A 465 16.80 -15.74 11.13
N LEU A 466 17.27 -15.35 9.95
CA LEU A 466 18.64 -15.53 9.50
C LEU A 466 19.64 -14.80 10.40
N LEU A 467 19.38 -13.53 10.71
CA LEU A 467 20.23 -12.77 11.63
C LEU A 467 20.27 -13.40 13.02
N ASN A 468 19.14 -13.89 13.53
CA ASN A 468 19.13 -14.59 14.81
C ASN A 468 19.87 -15.94 14.75
N PHE A 469 19.69 -16.71 13.67
CA PHE A 469 20.39 -17.98 13.46
C PHE A 469 21.90 -17.80 13.51
N GLN A 470 22.42 -16.80 12.79
CA GLN A 470 23.84 -16.47 12.78
C GLN A 470 24.37 -16.09 14.17
N ASP A 471 23.58 -15.33 14.97
CA ASP A 471 23.95 -14.98 16.37
C ASP A 471 24.01 -16.21 17.27
N CYS A 472 23.20 -17.21 16.98
CA CYS A 472 23.08 -18.42 17.79
C CYS A 472 24.00 -19.56 17.31
N THR A 473 24.77 -19.38 16.21
CA THR A 473 25.56 -20.46 15.61
C THR A 473 26.52 -21.12 16.61
N ARG A 474 27.22 -20.31 17.43
CA ARG A 474 28.10 -20.83 18.50
C ARG A 474 27.32 -21.65 19.55
N ASN A 475 26.17 -21.16 19.95
CA ASN A 475 25.31 -21.85 20.93
C ASN A 475 24.74 -23.14 20.34
N ILE A 476 24.39 -23.15 19.04
CA ILE A 476 23.94 -24.34 18.31
C ILE A 476 25.03 -25.41 18.33
N LEU A 477 26.30 -25.06 18.09
CA LEU A 477 27.43 -25.99 18.12
C LEU A 477 27.65 -26.55 19.53
N ILE A 478 27.61 -25.70 20.54
CA ILE A 478 27.76 -26.14 21.95
C ILE A 478 26.63 -27.12 22.35
N LEU A 479 25.37 -26.78 22.04
CA LEU A 479 24.23 -27.65 22.35
C LEU A 479 24.30 -28.97 21.57
N ASN A 480 24.79 -28.93 20.33
CA ASN A 480 25.02 -30.13 19.54
C ASN A 480 26.09 -31.04 20.20
N MET A 481 27.21 -30.48 20.67
CA MET A 481 28.25 -31.21 21.42
C MET A 481 27.71 -31.81 22.70
N LEU A 482 26.72 -31.17 23.35
CA LEU A 482 26.03 -31.66 24.53
C LEU A 482 24.98 -32.74 24.23
N GLY A 483 24.81 -33.15 22.93
CA GLY A 483 23.90 -34.22 22.54
C GLY A 483 22.44 -33.82 22.33
N TYR A 484 22.11 -32.51 22.28
CA TYR A 484 20.74 -32.07 22.01
C TYR A 484 20.36 -32.31 20.53
N SER A 485 19.14 -32.83 20.30
CA SER A 485 18.62 -33.04 18.96
C SER A 485 18.36 -31.72 18.21
N ALA A 486 18.40 -31.72 16.87
CA ALA A 486 18.10 -30.54 16.03
C ALA A 486 16.76 -29.87 16.38
N ASN A 487 15.72 -30.68 16.62
CA ASN A 487 14.41 -30.19 17.03
C ASN A 487 14.43 -29.48 18.39
N SER A 488 15.20 -30.01 19.35
CA SER A 488 15.34 -29.37 20.68
C SER A 488 16.08 -28.04 20.59
N ILE A 489 17.17 -28.00 19.82
CA ILE A 489 17.95 -26.79 19.55
C ILE A 489 17.08 -25.75 18.84
N ASN A 490 16.33 -26.16 17.84
CA ASN A 490 15.42 -25.28 17.10
C ASN A 490 14.33 -24.68 18.00
N LYS A 491 13.70 -25.50 18.87
CA LYS A 491 12.72 -25.02 19.85
C LYS A 491 13.32 -24.01 20.82
N MET A 492 14.55 -24.21 21.25
CA MET A 492 15.22 -23.33 22.22
C MET A 492 15.69 -22.00 21.63
N LEU A 493 16.14 -21.97 20.37
CA LEU A 493 16.84 -20.82 19.80
C LEU A 493 16.07 -20.09 18.69
N ILE A 494 15.31 -20.80 17.86
CA ILE A 494 14.63 -20.22 16.69
C ILE A 494 13.13 -20.03 16.95
N SER A 495 12.45 -21.03 17.53
CA SER A 495 11.00 -20.94 17.77
C SER A 495 10.60 -19.87 18.80
N ILE A 496 11.59 -19.22 19.42
CA ILE A 496 11.41 -18.10 20.36
C ILE A 496 10.60 -16.95 19.74
N TYR A 497 10.73 -16.72 18.44
CA TYR A 497 10.06 -15.63 17.75
C TYR A 497 8.58 -15.91 17.42
N LYS A 498 8.11 -17.17 17.47
CA LYS A 498 6.72 -17.50 17.16
C LYS A 498 5.68 -16.80 18.05
N PRO A 499 5.80 -16.85 19.39
CA PRO A 499 4.87 -16.11 20.26
C PRO A 499 4.99 -14.60 20.07
N LEU A 500 6.21 -14.09 19.84
CA LEU A 500 6.43 -12.67 19.57
C LEU A 500 5.81 -12.22 18.24
N LEU A 501 5.84 -13.07 17.21
CA LEU A 501 5.18 -12.83 15.91
C LEU A 501 3.67 -12.63 16.11
N ASN A 502 3.01 -13.47 16.92
CA ASN A 502 1.57 -13.35 17.17
C ASN A 502 1.23 -12.08 17.95
N VAL A 503 2.05 -11.70 18.94
CA VAL A 503 1.88 -10.44 19.66
C VAL A 503 2.10 -9.25 18.73
N ALA A 504 3.15 -9.30 17.90
CA ALA A 504 3.40 -8.28 16.88
C ALA A 504 2.23 -8.17 15.89
N PHE A 505 1.64 -9.30 15.49
CA PHE A 505 0.48 -9.30 14.59
C PHE A 505 -0.72 -8.58 15.22
N ILE A 506 -1.08 -8.87 16.45
CA ILE A 506 -2.21 -8.22 17.14
C ILE A 506 -2.01 -6.70 17.20
N ILE A 507 -0.82 -6.25 17.57
CA ILE A 507 -0.51 -4.81 17.65
C ILE A 507 -0.50 -4.17 16.26
N MET A 508 0.15 -4.81 15.30
CA MET A 508 0.32 -4.24 13.96
C MET A 508 -0.96 -4.27 13.13
N VAL A 509 -1.86 -5.25 13.32
CA VAL A 509 -3.16 -5.26 12.63
C VAL A 509 -3.98 -4.04 13.01
N SER A 510 -4.08 -3.71 14.30
CA SER A 510 -4.83 -2.53 14.75
C SER A 510 -4.26 -1.24 14.14
N LEU A 511 -2.95 -1.10 14.13
CA LEU A 511 -2.28 0.04 13.50
C LEU A 511 -2.48 0.04 11.97
N SER A 512 -2.37 -1.12 11.34
CA SER A 512 -2.53 -1.28 9.88
C SER A 512 -3.93 -0.90 9.40
N VAL A 513 -4.98 -1.25 10.16
CA VAL A 513 -6.35 -0.85 9.85
C VAL A 513 -6.46 0.68 9.82
N ILE A 514 -5.94 1.36 10.85
CA ILE A 514 -5.98 2.83 10.93
C ILE A 514 -5.20 3.46 9.76
N VAL A 515 -4.00 2.94 9.46
CA VAL A 515 -3.16 3.42 8.36
C VAL A 515 -3.84 3.22 7.01
N CYS A 516 -4.44 2.04 6.77
CA CYS A 516 -5.14 1.74 5.51
C CYS A 516 -6.39 2.61 5.33
N GLN A 517 -7.17 2.82 6.38
CA GLN A 517 -8.30 3.76 6.36
C GLN A 517 -7.86 5.17 5.98
N PHE A 518 -6.79 5.66 6.61
CA PHE A 518 -6.23 6.97 6.32
C PHE A 518 -5.74 7.09 4.87
N ILE A 519 -5.01 6.09 4.37
CA ILE A 519 -4.52 6.04 2.98
C ILE A 519 -5.69 6.04 2.01
N GLN A 520 -6.68 5.17 2.20
CA GLN A 520 -7.85 5.06 1.31
C GLN A 520 -8.68 6.35 1.30
N LYS A 521 -8.90 6.94 2.48
CA LYS A 521 -9.59 8.23 2.61
C LYS A 521 -8.81 9.35 1.88
N SER A 522 -7.49 9.42 2.08
CA SER A 522 -6.64 10.43 1.41
C SER A 522 -6.62 10.26 -0.11
N LEU A 523 -6.58 9.03 -0.59
CA LEU A 523 -6.67 8.72 -2.02
C LEU A 523 -8.04 9.14 -2.57
N SER A 524 -9.13 8.74 -1.94
CA SER A 524 -10.49 9.09 -2.37
C SER A 524 -10.71 10.60 -2.47
N ILE A 525 -10.19 11.39 -1.52
CA ILE A 525 -10.28 12.86 -1.59
C ILE A 525 -9.49 13.41 -2.79
N LYS A 526 -8.29 12.87 -3.06
CA LYS A 526 -7.42 13.36 -4.14
C LYS A 526 -7.89 12.96 -5.53
N THR A 527 -8.36 11.72 -5.70
CA THR A 527 -8.87 11.22 -6.99
C THR A 527 -10.30 11.66 -7.26
N GLY A 528 -11.03 11.99 -6.21
CA GLY A 528 -12.47 12.25 -6.27
C GLY A 528 -13.32 10.99 -6.46
N ASP A 529 -12.70 9.80 -6.47
CA ASP A 529 -13.38 8.51 -6.56
C ASP A 529 -13.39 7.85 -5.19
N TYR A 530 -14.58 7.69 -4.63
CA TYR A 530 -14.72 7.08 -3.32
C TYR A 530 -14.59 5.57 -3.40
N ILE A 531 -13.66 5.04 -2.61
CA ILE A 531 -13.46 3.61 -2.39
C ILE A 531 -13.70 3.33 -0.91
N PRO A 532 -14.84 2.70 -0.54
CA PRO A 532 -15.17 2.41 0.85
C PRO A 532 -14.15 1.44 1.46
N PHE A 533 -13.75 1.68 2.71
CA PHE A 533 -12.85 0.78 3.41
C PHE A 533 -13.63 -0.43 3.95
N GLN A 534 -13.35 -1.61 3.41
CA GLN A 534 -14.00 -2.86 3.80
C GLN A 534 -13.02 -3.80 4.50
N THR A 535 -13.29 -4.14 5.74
CA THR A 535 -12.55 -5.16 6.49
C THR A 535 -13.47 -5.88 7.48
N ASN A 536 -13.19 -7.15 7.74
CA ASN A 536 -13.90 -7.95 8.73
C ASN A 536 -12.95 -8.93 9.44
N LEU A 537 -13.43 -9.57 10.50
CA LEU A 537 -12.64 -10.53 11.28
C LEU A 537 -12.17 -11.74 10.48
N PHE A 538 -12.93 -12.17 9.46
CA PHE A 538 -12.53 -13.29 8.60
C PHE A 538 -11.31 -12.93 7.75
N ILE A 539 -11.25 -11.70 7.23
CA ILE A 539 -10.10 -11.17 6.48
C ILE A 539 -8.87 -11.17 7.39
N ILE A 540 -9.01 -10.61 8.60
CA ILE A 540 -7.92 -10.54 9.57
C ILE A 540 -7.43 -11.95 9.95
N GLY A 541 -8.35 -12.89 10.16
CA GLY A 541 -8.03 -14.30 10.42
C GLY A 541 -7.28 -14.96 9.27
N GLY A 542 -7.68 -14.71 8.02
CA GLY A 542 -6.99 -15.19 6.82
C GLY A 542 -5.56 -14.65 6.69
N ILE A 543 -5.36 -13.36 6.98
CA ILE A 543 -4.03 -12.72 6.98
C ILE A 543 -3.16 -13.34 8.08
N TRP A 544 -3.71 -13.60 9.26
CA TRP A 544 -2.99 -14.26 10.34
C TRP A 544 -2.55 -15.68 9.97
N LEU A 545 -3.43 -16.47 9.36
CA LEU A 545 -3.10 -17.81 8.87
C LEU A 545 -1.98 -17.77 7.83
N LEU A 546 -2.06 -16.86 6.87
CA LEU A 546 -1.04 -16.70 5.83
C LEU A 546 0.32 -16.30 6.42
N LEU A 547 0.35 -15.38 7.39
CA LEU A 547 1.58 -14.98 8.08
C LEU A 547 2.21 -16.15 8.84
N ASN A 548 1.39 -16.95 9.55
CA ASN A 548 1.89 -18.12 10.27
C ASN A 548 2.38 -19.22 9.32
N LEU A 549 1.76 -19.36 8.14
CA LEU A 549 2.22 -20.27 7.09
C LEU A 549 3.61 -19.86 6.58
N ILE A 550 3.80 -18.58 6.24
CA ILE A 550 5.09 -18.03 5.81
C ILE A 550 6.16 -18.28 6.90
N TYR A 551 5.85 -17.97 8.15
CA TYR A 551 6.75 -18.22 9.26
C TYR A 551 7.10 -19.71 9.39
N HIS A 552 6.13 -20.61 9.25
CA HIS A 552 6.33 -22.05 9.32
C HIS A 552 7.27 -22.56 8.23
N LEU A 553 7.08 -22.12 6.99
CA LEU A 553 7.95 -22.48 5.86
C LEU A 553 9.40 -22.04 6.10
N ILE A 554 9.60 -20.81 6.54
CA ILE A 554 10.93 -20.29 6.89
C ILE A 554 11.54 -21.10 8.03
N HIS A 555 10.77 -21.36 9.07
CA HIS A 555 11.21 -22.15 10.24
C HIS A 555 11.65 -23.57 9.86
N CYS A 556 10.90 -24.26 8.99
CA CYS A 556 11.27 -25.58 8.46
C CYS A 556 12.61 -25.55 7.72
N ARG A 557 12.85 -24.50 6.92
CA ARG A 557 14.13 -24.30 6.20
C ARG A 557 15.31 -24.23 7.17
N PHE A 558 15.18 -23.47 8.26
CA PHE A 558 16.23 -23.33 9.27
C PHE A 558 16.41 -24.60 10.11
N ASN A 559 15.34 -25.34 10.39
CA ASN A 559 15.44 -26.64 11.05
C ASN A 559 16.30 -27.63 10.23
N ASN A 560 16.09 -27.67 8.92
CA ASN A 560 16.90 -28.49 8.01
C ASN A 560 18.37 -28.05 7.98
N ASN A 561 18.62 -26.74 8.11
CA ASN A 561 20.00 -26.24 8.19
C ASN A 561 20.70 -26.67 9.50
N ILE A 562 20.00 -26.69 10.65
CA ILE A 562 20.54 -27.22 11.92
C ILE A 562 20.84 -28.72 11.77
N ALA A 563 19.92 -29.50 11.20
CA ALA A 563 20.15 -30.93 10.97
C ALA A 563 21.37 -31.21 10.07
N LYS A 564 21.56 -30.39 9.03
CA LYS A 564 22.78 -30.48 8.18
C LYS A 564 24.06 -30.19 8.94
N ILE A 565 24.07 -29.22 9.85
CA ILE A 565 25.24 -28.91 10.70
C ILE A 565 25.55 -30.09 11.61
N GLN A 566 24.52 -30.76 12.17
CA GLN A 566 24.69 -31.96 12.99
C GLN A 566 25.28 -33.13 12.22
N ASN A 567 24.75 -33.42 11.01
CA ASN A 567 25.17 -34.56 10.19
C ASN A 567 26.54 -34.38 9.52
N ALA A 568 26.95 -33.14 9.28
CA ALA A 568 28.18 -32.86 8.51
C ALA A 568 29.47 -33.09 9.32
N GLY A 569 29.43 -33.31 10.64
CA GLY A 569 30.63 -33.50 11.47
C GLY A 569 31.67 -32.36 11.36
N GLN A 570 31.33 -31.27 10.64
CA GLN A 570 32.23 -30.18 10.25
C GLN A 570 32.31 -29.12 11.35
N THR A 571 32.82 -29.49 12.50
CA THR A 571 33.20 -28.55 13.57
C THR A 571 34.30 -27.57 13.10
N LYS A 572 35.14 -27.94 12.15
CA LYS A 572 36.27 -27.11 11.64
C LYS A 572 35.88 -25.89 10.80
N LYS A 573 34.74 -25.89 10.13
CA LYS A 573 34.37 -24.78 9.20
C LYS A 573 33.63 -23.62 9.88
N TYR A 574 33.18 -23.79 11.14
CA TYR A 574 32.40 -22.83 11.90
C TYR A 574 33.07 -22.34 13.19
N ILE A 575 34.26 -22.85 13.51
CA ILE A 575 35.09 -22.46 14.68
C ILE A 575 36.16 -21.44 14.30
N LEU A 576 36.44 -21.27 13.01
CA LEU A 576 37.27 -20.20 12.49
C LEU A 576 36.42 -19.05 11.96
#